data_ea1cb1d5f4504473550418d6921e807c
#
_entry.id   ea1cb1d5f4504473550418d6921e807c
#
_cell.length_a   1.000
_cell.length_b   1.000
_cell.length_c   1.000
_cell.angle_alpha   90.00
_cell.angle_beta   90.00
_cell.angle_gamma   90.00
#
_symmetry.space_group_name_H-M   'P 1'
#
loop_
_entity.id
_entity.type
_entity.pdbx_description
1 polymer ?
#
loop_
_entity_poly.entity_id
_entity_poly.type
_entity_poly.pdbx_seq_one_letter_code
_entity_poly.pdbx_strand_id
1 'polypeptide(L)'
;MEIPASEASAVKVGQTVKLVSQTAPPVSGEGKVSFVSPYYAVSGSTNAPNTLMVKAEFPNLTGKLKTGQFVASKIITGSQSSLAVPVQAVMMQAQQPFVYRVVPLNKALPKIKASPNASEQAIKKLERLPGDTPIVVQTKVQLGDLQNNAYPVKAGLKAGDQVAISNTSRLRSGMPVQVKTEAN
;
A
#
# COMPACT_ATOMS: atom_id res chain seq x y z
N MET A 1 6.25 3.39 25.67
CA MET A 1 6.34 4.23 24.46
C MET A 1 5.34 5.37 24.58
N GLU A 2 5.65 6.49 23.96
CA GLU A 2 4.78 7.68 23.95
C GLU A 2 4.15 7.82 22.56
N ILE A 3 2.85 8.10 22.53
CA ILE A 3 2.07 8.23 21.30
C ILE A 3 1.42 9.60 21.28
N PRO A 4 1.53 10.36 20.18
CA PRO A 4 0.85 11.65 20.06
C PRO A 4 -0.67 11.51 20.22
N ALA A 5 -1.33 12.52 20.76
CA ALA A 5 -2.78 12.53 20.98
C ALA A 5 -3.58 12.30 19.67
N SER A 6 -3.06 12.75 18.53
CA SER A 6 -3.68 12.55 17.21
C SER A 6 -3.83 11.08 16.82
N GLU A 7 -2.96 10.20 17.33
CA GLU A 7 -2.96 8.76 17.03
C GLU A 7 -3.53 7.91 18.17
N ALA A 8 -3.71 8.50 19.34
CA ALA A 8 -4.09 7.81 20.58
C ALA A 8 -5.44 7.08 20.49
N SER A 9 -6.41 7.64 19.77
CA SER A 9 -7.75 7.05 19.62
C SER A 9 -7.75 5.69 18.91
N ALA A 10 -6.74 5.41 18.09
CA ALA A 10 -6.60 4.17 17.36
C ALA A 10 -5.91 3.06 18.19
N VAL A 11 -5.33 3.40 19.35
CA VAL A 11 -4.54 2.45 20.16
C VAL A 11 -5.40 1.82 21.22
N LYS A 12 -5.37 0.47 21.30
CA LYS A 12 -6.12 -0.33 22.28
C LYS A 12 -5.25 -1.42 22.87
N VAL A 13 -5.55 -1.81 24.11
CA VAL A 13 -4.96 -2.98 24.75
C VAL A 13 -5.22 -4.24 23.92
N GLY A 14 -4.22 -5.11 23.82
CA GLY A 14 -4.27 -6.35 23.04
C GLY A 14 -3.80 -6.23 21.59
N GLN A 15 -3.63 -5.01 21.06
CA GLN A 15 -3.09 -4.82 19.71
C GLN A 15 -1.66 -5.33 19.59
N THR A 16 -1.32 -5.85 18.42
CA THR A 16 0.02 -6.34 18.10
C THR A 16 1.00 -5.18 17.98
N VAL A 17 2.17 -5.33 18.58
CA VAL A 17 3.29 -4.40 18.47
C VAL A 17 4.48 -5.13 17.89
N LYS A 18 5.04 -4.61 16.82
CA LYS A 18 6.31 -5.07 16.24
C LYS A 18 7.45 -4.23 16.80
N LEU A 19 8.53 -4.90 17.19
CA LEU A 19 9.72 -4.30 17.76
C LEU A 19 10.91 -4.61 16.86
N VAL A 20 11.78 -3.60 16.69
CA VAL A 20 13.09 -3.76 16.05
C VAL A 20 14.13 -3.04 16.91
N SER A 21 15.14 -3.78 17.37
CA SER A 21 16.26 -3.16 18.11
C SER A 21 17.21 -2.44 17.14
N GLN A 22 17.89 -1.42 17.63
CA GLN A 22 18.92 -0.68 16.89
C GLN A 22 20.31 -1.32 17.03
N THR A 23 20.41 -2.56 17.50
CA THR A 23 21.67 -3.30 17.65
C THR A 23 22.08 -3.98 16.34
N ALA A 24 23.35 -4.31 16.21
CA ALA A 24 23.88 -5.10 15.11
C ALA A 24 24.29 -6.49 15.64
N PRO A 25 23.68 -7.62 15.20
CA PRO A 25 22.52 -7.67 14.30
C PRO A 25 21.23 -7.20 14.96
N PRO A 26 20.25 -6.67 14.19
CA PRO A 26 18.98 -6.20 14.75
C PRO A 26 18.16 -7.38 15.29
N VAL A 27 17.53 -7.18 16.43
CA VAL A 27 16.59 -8.13 17.02
C VAL A 27 15.19 -7.64 16.72
N SER A 28 14.38 -8.45 16.07
CA SER A 28 12.96 -8.18 15.84
C SER A 28 12.11 -9.09 16.73
N GLY A 29 10.96 -8.60 17.15
CA GLY A 29 10.01 -9.35 17.94
C GLY A 29 8.58 -8.81 17.78
N GLU A 30 7.62 -9.65 18.16
CA GLU A 30 6.23 -9.26 18.23
C GLU A 30 5.76 -9.39 19.69
N GLY A 31 4.96 -8.43 20.12
CA GLY A 31 4.34 -8.39 21.44
C GLY A 31 2.94 -7.81 21.35
N LYS A 32 2.37 -7.54 22.51
CA LYS A 32 1.03 -6.96 22.61
C LYS A 32 1.04 -5.73 23.51
N VAL A 33 0.17 -4.78 23.20
CA VAL A 33 -0.13 -3.67 24.09
C VAL A 33 -0.77 -4.22 25.35
N SER A 34 -0.12 -4.01 26.49
CA SER A 34 -0.62 -4.46 27.81
C SER A 34 -1.32 -3.35 28.60
N PHE A 35 -0.96 -2.10 28.32
CA PHE A 35 -1.52 -0.96 29.03
C PHE A 35 -1.54 0.29 28.13
N VAL A 36 -2.64 1.05 28.23
CA VAL A 36 -2.82 2.38 27.63
C VAL A 36 -3.19 3.33 28.75
N SER A 37 -2.44 4.41 28.94
CA SER A 37 -2.73 5.41 29.97
C SER A 37 -4.10 6.05 29.75
N PRO A 38 -4.91 6.23 30.80
CA PRO A 38 -6.14 6.99 30.68
C PRO A 38 -5.94 8.52 30.62
N TYR A 39 -4.68 8.99 30.80
CA TYR A 39 -4.34 10.40 30.87
C TYR A 39 -3.26 10.75 29.86
N TYR A 40 -3.37 11.91 29.25
CA TYR A 40 -2.30 12.53 28.47
C TYR A 40 -1.26 13.16 29.39
N ALA A 41 0.00 13.12 28.96
CA ALA A 41 1.07 13.83 29.66
C ALA A 41 0.83 15.34 29.60
N VAL A 42 1.03 16.01 30.75
CA VAL A 42 0.92 17.46 30.91
C VAL A 42 2.30 18.10 30.89
N SER A 43 2.36 19.40 30.63
CA SER A 43 3.60 20.15 30.73
C SER A 43 4.21 20.05 32.15
N GLY A 44 5.52 19.77 32.21
CA GLY A 44 6.23 19.55 33.49
C GLY A 44 6.28 18.08 33.93
N SER A 45 5.68 17.14 33.24
CA SER A 45 5.89 15.71 33.43
C SER A 45 7.20 15.25 32.76
N THR A 46 7.66 14.05 33.13
CA THR A 46 8.84 13.43 32.49
C THR A 46 8.59 13.02 31.03
N ASN A 47 7.33 12.97 30.60
CA ASN A 47 6.92 12.62 29.26
C ASN A 47 6.68 13.89 28.42
N ALA A 48 6.78 13.76 27.11
CA ALA A 48 6.45 14.85 26.20
C ALA A 48 4.98 15.28 26.37
N PRO A 49 4.68 16.59 26.41
CA PRO A 49 3.31 17.05 26.61
C PRO A 49 2.40 16.60 25.47
N ASN A 50 1.12 16.36 25.78
CA ASN A 50 0.11 15.90 24.83
C ASN A 50 0.40 14.54 24.18
N THR A 51 1.14 13.68 24.89
CA THR A 51 1.38 12.29 24.51
C THR A 51 0.65 11.34 25.44
N LEU A 52 0.36 10.14 24.94
CA LEU A 52 -0.25 9.05 25.70
C LEU A 52 0.80 7.98 25.97
N MET A 53 0.95 7.58 27.24
CA MET A 53 1.86 6.49 27.59
C MET A 53 1.21 5.14 27.26
N VAL A 54 1.95 4.31 26.52
CA VAL A 54 1.55 2.94 26.18
C VAL A 54 2.66 1.97 26.61
N LYS A 55 2.27 0.87 27.26
CA LYS A 55 3.17 -0.25 27.58
C LYS A 55 2.84 -1.45 26.68
N ALA A 56 3.87 -2.15 26.26
CA ALA A 56 3.73 -3.39 25.50
C ALA A 56 4.66 -4.46 26.07
N GLU A 57 4.23 -5.70 26.04
CA GLU A 57 4.98 -6.85 26.51
C GLU A 57 5.50 -7.67 25.35
N PHE A 58 6.77 -8.05 25.44
CA PHE A 58 7.46 -8.83 24.41
C PHE A 58 8.16 -10.03 25.06
N PRO A 59 8.04 -11.22 24.48
CA PRO A 59 8.85 -12.36 24.91
C PRO A 59 10.32 -12.10 24.56
N ASN A 60 11.19 -12.18 25.56
CA ASN A 60 12.65 -12.05 25.39
C ASN A 60 13.34 -13.40 25.62
N LEU A 61 12.91 -14.44 24.91
CA LEU A 61 13.37 -15.81 25.09
C LEU A 61 14.88 -15.98 24.86
N THR A 62 15.46 -15.13 24.02
CA THR A 62 16.91 -15.19 23.68
C THR A 62 17.75 -14.30 24.59
N GLY A 63 17.17 -13.54 25.51
CA GLY A 63 17.88 -12.60 26.37
C GLY A 63 18.63 -11.47 25.65
N LYS A 64 18.40 -11.29 24.35
CA LYS A 64 19.11 -10.30 23.54
C LYS A 64 18.68 -8.86 23.77
N LEU A 65 17.47 -8.66 24.26
CA LEU A 65 17.00 -7.33 24.67
C LEU A 65 17.44 -7.05 26.12
N LYS A 66 18.02 -5.89 26.36
CA LYS A 66 18.51 -5.47 27.66
C LYS A 66 17.66 -4.35 28.24
N THR A 67 17.56 -4.28 29.55
CA THR A 67 16.90 -3.17 30.27
C THR A 67 17.57 -1.85 29.93
N GLY A 68 16.78 -0.80 29.71
CA GLY A 68 17.28 0.54 29.33
C GLY A 68 17.62 0.68 27.85
N GLN A 69 17.45 -0.37 27.04
CA GLN A 69 17.71 -0.30 25.60
C GLN A 69 16.58 0.42 24.85
N PHE A 70 16.95 1.36 23.97
CA PHE A 70 16.00 1.95 23.04
C PHE A 70 15.70 1.00 21.88
N VAL A 71 14.41 0.87 21.56
CA VAL A 71 13.91 0.03 20.47
C VAL A 71 12.90 0.79 19.63
N ALA A 72 12.92 0.61 18.34
CA ALA A 72 11.86 1.08 17.46
C ALA A 72 10.67 0.15 17.58
N SER A 73 9.47 0.68 17.82
CA SER A 73 8.26 -0.12 17.93
C SER A 73 7.13 0.46 17.08
N LYS A 74 6.36 -0.43 16.45
CA LYS A 74 5.21 -0.08 15.61
C LYS A 74 3.98 -0.82 16.11
N ILE A 75 2.96 -0.08 16.55
CA ILE A 75 1.66 -0.64 16.91
C ILE A 75 0.84 -0.87 15.64
N ILE A 76 0.25 -2.03 15.51
CA ILE A 76 -0.66 -2.37 14.42
C ILE A 76 -2.08 -2.01 14.87
N THR A 77 -2.53 -0.82 14.51
CA THR A 77 -3.83 -0.28 14.93
C THR A 77 -5.00 -0.79 14.10
N GLY A 78 -4.72 -1.37 12.94
CA GLY A 78 -5.71 -1.99 12.07
C GLY A 78 -5.05 -2.83 11.01
N SER A 79 -5.67 -3.92 10.64
CA SER A 79 -5.34 -4.71 9.47
C SER A 79 -6.55 -4.66 8.55
N GLN A 80 -6.56 -3.73 7.62
CA GLN A 80 -7.53 -3.77 6.53
C GLN A 80 -6.86 -4.46 5.35
N SER A 81 -7.45 -5.58 4.95
CA SER A 81 -7.12 -6.19 3.66
C SER A 81 -7.65 -5.27 2.56
N SER A 82 -6.83 -4.35 2.12
CA SER A 82 -7.15 -3.46 1.01
C SER A 82 -6.40 -3.88 -0.23
N LEU A 83 -7.06 -3.74 -1.37
CA LEU A 83 -6.39 -3.87 -2.65
C LEU A 83 -5.26 -2.84 -2.69
N ALA A 84 -4.06 -3.28 -3.04
CA ALA A 84 -2.91 -2.38 -3.13
C ALA A 84 -2.22 -2.55 -4.49
N VAL A 85 -1.61 -1.48 -4.97
CA VAL A 85 -0.80 -1.49 -6.19
C VAL A 85 0.62 -1.04 -5.87
N PRO A 86 1.64 -1.70 -6.44
CA PRO A 86 3.02 -1.27 -6.27
C PRO A 86 3.23 0.16 -6.78
N VAL A 87 4.12 0.90 -6.14
CA VAL A 87 4.43 2.29 -6.54
C VAL A 87 4.84 2.38 -8.02
N GLN A 88 5.51 1.35 -8.55
CA GLN A 88 5.97 1.25 -9.95
C GLN A 88 4.83 1.20 -10.97
N ALA A 89 3.64 0.73 -10.58
CA ALA A 89 2.47 0.65 -11.45
C ALA A 89 1.74 1.99 -11.58
N VAL A 90 1.99 2.92 -10.66
CA VAL A 90 1.26 4.19 -10.56
C VAL A 90 1.95 5.25 -11.40
N MET A 91 1.19 5.88 -12.29
CA MET A 91 1.61 7.02 -13.09
C MET A 91 0.78 8.24 -12.72
N MET A 92 1.39 9.42 -12.82
CA MET A 92 0.70 10.69 -12.57
C MET A 92 0.53 11.46 -13.88
N GLN A 93 -0.67 11.91 -14.15
CA GLN A 93 -0.95 12.79 -15.28
C GLN A 93 -1.88 13.92 -14.81
N ALA A 94 -1.45 15.16 -15.00
CA ALA A 94 -2.19 16.34 -14.55
C ALA A 94 -2.70 16.21 -13.08
N GLN A 95 -1.81 15.76 -12.19
CA GLN A 95 -2.08 15.50 -10.74
C GLN A 95 -3.11 14.40 -10.45
N GLN A 96 -3.50 13.62 -11.46
CA GLN A 96 -4.38 12.47 -11.28
C GLN A 96 -3.60 11.16 -11.39
N PRO A 97 -3.69 10.27 -10.39
CA PRO A 97 -3.08 8.96 -10.48
C PRO A 97 -3.87 8.03 -11.40
N PHE A 98 -3.14 7.27 -12.20
CA PHE A 98 -3.68 6.21 -13.04
C PHE A 98 -2.74 5.01 -13.10
N VAL A 99 -3.26 3.90 -13.52
CA VAL A 99 -2.53 2.66 -13.79
C VAL A 99 -2.87 2.13 -15.17
N TYR A 100 -1.99 1.35 -15.75
CA TYR A 100 -2.29 0.58 -16.96
C TYR A 100 -2.78 -0.81 -16.55
N ARG A 101 -4.10 -1.03 -16.64
CA ARG A 101 -4.72 -2.32 -16.39
C ARG A 101 -4.64 -3.18 -17.64
N VAL A 102 -4.18 -4.42 -17.48
CA VAL A 102 -4.13 -5.42 -18.56
C VAL A 102 -5.49 -6.11 -18.65
N VAL A 103 -6.07 -6.09 -19.82
CA VAL A 103 -7.38 -6.70 -20.09
C VAL A 103 -7.36 -7.39 -21.45
N PRO A 104 -8.12 -8.46 -21.67
CA PRO A 104 -8.25 -9.04 -23.00
C PRO A 104 -8.99 -8.08 -23.93
N LEU A 105 -8.60 -8.08 -25.19
CA LEU A 105 -9.10 -7.16 -26.21
C LEU A 105 -10.62 -7.17 -26.33
N ASN A 106 -11.24 -8.36 -26.29
CA ASN A 106 -12.70 -8.51 -26.41
C ASN A 106 -13.47 -7.73 -25.34
N LYS A 107 -12.92 -7.61 -24.10
CA LYS A 107 -13.51 -6.83 -23.01
C LYS A 107 -13.27 -5.33 -23.10
N ALA A 108 -12.18 -4.93 -23.75
CA ALA A 108 -11.80 -3.52 -23.85
C ALA A 108 -12.29 -2.86 -25.13
N LEU A 109 -12.45 -3.59 -26.22
CA LEU A 109 -12.82 -3.08 -27.54
C LEU A 109 -14.09 -2.20 -27.52
N PRO A 110 -15.18 -2.57 -26.84
CA PRO A 110 -16.38 -1.73 -26.77
C PRO A 110 -16.10 -0.36 -26.13
N LYS A 111 -15.27 -0.32 -25.10
CA LYS A 111 -14.90 0.92 -24.39
C LYS A 111 -13.96 1.78 -25.22
N ILE A 112 -13.04 1.17 -25.97
CA ILE A 112 -12.13 1.86 -26.87
C ILE A 112 -12.92 2.51 -28.02
N LYS A 113 -13.86 1.78 -28.62
CA LYS A 113 -14.74 2.31 -29.68
C LYS A 113 -15.61 3.49 -29.20
N ALA A 114 -16.04 3.47 -27.96
CA ALA A 114 -16.84 4.55 -27.35
C ALA A 114 -16.00 5.77 -26.93
N SER A 115 -14.67 5.68 -26.99
CA SER A 115 -13.78 6.77 -26.60
C SER A 115 -13.68 7.84 -27.72
N PRO A 116 -13.94 9.13 -27.42
CA PRO A 116 -13.90 10.20 -28.43
C PRO A 116 -12.52 10.41 -29.04
N ASN A 117 -11.47 9.92 -28.41
CA ASN A 117 -10.08 10.05 -28.86
C ASN A 117 -9.55 8.80 -29.58
N ALA A 118 -10.41 7.83 -29.87
CA ALA A 118 -9.99 6.61 -30.55
C ALA A 118 -9.87 6.83 -32.06
N SER A 119 -8.68 6.63 -32.61
CA SER A 119 -8.45 6.66 -34.05
C SER A 119 -9.11 5.46 -34.72
N GLU A 120 -9.87 5.68 -35.80
CA GLU A 120 -10.47 4.58 -36.58
C GLU A 120 -9.42 3.60 -37.11
N GLN A 121 -8.25 4.09 -37.50
CA GLN A 121 -7.14 3.24 -37.94
C GLN A 121 -6.61 2.35 -36.82
N ALA A 122 -6.54 2.85 -35.57
CA ALA A 122 -6.14 2.07 -34.41
C ALA A 122 -7.18 0.99 -34.09
N ILE A 123 -8.47 1.32 -34.18
CA ILE A 123 -9.56 0.36 -33.97
C ILE A 123 -9.49 -0.77 -35.00
N LYS A 124 -9.38 -0.45 -36.28
CA LYS A 124 -9.25 -1.44 -37.38
C LYS A 124 -8.03 -2.36 -37.20
N LYS A 125 -6.93 -1.82 -36.66
CA LYS A 125 -5.73 -2.60 -36.38
C LYS A 125 -5.96 -3.56 -35.20
N LEU A 126 -6.66 -3.12 -34.18
CA LEU A 126 -7.00 -3.96 -33.01
C LEU A 126 -8.00 -5.07 -33.40
N GLU A 127 -8.96 -4.81 -34.24
CA GLU A 127 -9.96 -5.80 -34.71
C GLU A 127 -9.35 -6.98 -35.48
N ARG A 128 -8.14 -6.82 -36.01
CA ARG A 128 -7.39 -7.90 -36.68
C ARG A 128 -6.67 -8.84 -35.70
N LEU A 129 -6.58 -8.48 -34.43
CA LEU A 129 -5.92 -9.29 -33.40
C LEU A 129 -6.91 -10.27 -32.79
N PRO A 130 -6.43 -11.41 -32.28
CA PRO A 130 -7.25 -12.35 -31.52
C PRO A 130 -7.91 -11.64 -30.32
N GLY A 131 -9.17 -12.00 -30.03
CA GLY A 131 -9.96 -11.33 -28.99
C GLY A 131 -9.41 -11.51 -27.56
N ASP A 132 -8.57 -12.51 -27.34
CA ASP A 132 -7.88 -12.80 -26.08
C ASP A 132 -6.54 -12.05 -25.93
N THR A 133 -6.09 -11.34 -26.99
CA THR A 133 -4.85 -10.55 -26.94
C THR A 133 -4.87 -9.59 -25.75
N PRO A 134 -3.87 -9.67 -24.84
CA PRO A 134 -3.80 -8.76 -23.72
C PRO A 134 -3.42 -7.35 -24.19
N ILE A 135 -4.22 -6.38 -23.81
CA ILE A 135 -3.98 -4.96 -24.09
C ILE A 135 -3.99 -4.17 -22.79
N VAL A 136 -3.33 -3.04 -22.79
CA VAL A 136 -3.36 -2.13 -21.65
C VAL A 136 -4.44 -1.06 -21.80
N VAL A 137 -5.13 -0.77 -20.73
CA VAL A 137 -6.13 0.30 -20.64
C VAL A 137 -5.77 1.23 -19.50
N GLN A 138 -5.61 2.50 -19.82
CA GLN A 138 -5.42 3.53 -18.80
C GLN A 138 -6.65 3.61 -17.92
N THR A 139 -6.46 3.41 -16.61
CA THR A 139 -7.53 3.37 -15.62
C THR A 139 -7.21 4.36 -14.51
N LYS A 140 -8.07 5.36 -14.31
CA LYS A 140 -7.96 6.29 -13.18
C LYS A 140 -8.17 5.54 -11.89
N VAL A 141 -7.37 5.86 -10.87
CA VAL A 141 -7.45 5.24 -9.55
C VAL A 141 -7.49 6.30 -8.47
N GLN A 142 -8.14 5.98 -7.35
CA GLN A 142 -8.03 6.75 -6.12
C GLN A 142 -7.17 5.95 -5.15
N LEU A 143 -6.12 6.57 -4.67
CA LEU A 143 -5.12 5.93 -3.83
C LEU A 143 -5.18 6.49 -2.41
N GLY A 144 -4.77 5.69 -1.45
CA GLY A 144 -4.46 6.13 -0.09
C GLY A 144 -2.98 6.49 0.04
N ASP A 145 -2.54 6.68 1.27
CA ASP A 145 -1.15 7.01 1.57
C ASP A 145 -0.22 5.83 1.29
N LEU A 146 0.99 6.12 0.83
CA LEU A 146 1.98 5.10 0.52
C LEU A 146 2.34 4.29 1.77
N GLN A 147 2.22 2.97 1.69
CA GLN A 147 2.56 2.03 2.75
C GLN A 147 3.33 0.84 2.17
N ASN A 148 4.48 0.51 2.77
CA ASN A 148 5.27 -0.66 2.37
C ASN A 148 5.52 -0.75 0.85
N ASN A 149 5.89 0.37 0.21
CA ASN A 149 6.13 0.48 -1.24
C ASN A 149 4.91 0.16 -2.13
N ALA A 150 3.70 0.26 -1.58
CA ALA A 150 2.45 0.09 -2.31
C ALA A 150 1.42 1.13 -1.88
N TYR A 151 0.52 1.48 -2.79
CA TYR A 151 -0.59 2.36 -2.51
C TYR A 151 -1.87 1.55 -2.29
N PRO A 152 -2.57 1.70 -1.15
CA PRO A 152 -3.93 1.19 -1.01
C PRO A 152 -4.85 1.80 -2.05
N VAL A 153 -5.63 0.98 -2.73
CA VAL A 153 -6.58 1.43 -3.75
C VAL A 153 -7.95 1.64 -3.12
N LYS A 154 -8.43 2.89 -3.13
CA LYS A 154 -9.77 3.26 -2.65
C LYS A 154 -10.83 3.06 -3.72
N ALA A 155 -10.49 3.30 -5.00
CA ALA A 155 -11.38 3.11 -6.14
C ALA A 155 -10.61 2.97 -7.46
N GLY A 156 -11.27 2.40 -8.48
CA GLY A 156 -10.76 2.31 -9.85
C GLY A 156 -10.27 0.92 -10.26
N LEU A 157 -9.94 0.04 -9.30
CA LEU A 157 -9.56 -1.35 -9.56
C LEU A 157 -10.42 -2.32 -8.76
N LYS A 158 -10.42 -3.57 -9.19
CA LYS A 158 -11.05 -4.70 -8.51
C LYS A 158 -10.01 -5.76 -8.16
N ALA A 159 -10.30 -6.56 -7.15
CA ALA A 159 -9.47 -7.72 -6.83
C ALA A 159 -9.35 -8.64 -8.07
N GLY A 160 -8.11 -9.08 -8.38
CA GLY A 160 -7.81 -9.87 -9.57
C GLY A 160 -7.50 -9.06 -10.83
N ASP A 161 -7.64 -7.72 -10.82
CA ASP A 161 -7.17 -6.89 -11.94
C ASP A 161 -5.64 -6.96 -12.03
N GLN A 162 -5.12 -7.23 -13.22
CA GLN A 162 -3.69 -7.19 -13.51
C GLN A 162 -3.27 -5.79 -13.93
N VAL A 163 -2.16 -5.30 -13.39
CA VAL A 163 -1.60 -3.98 -13.72
C VAL A 163 -0.17 -4.10 -14.23
N ALA A 164 0.19 -3.26 -15.18
CA ALA A 164 1.56 -3.21 -15.68
C ALA A 164 2.47 -2.51 -14.66
N ILE A 165 3.59 -3.14 -14.33
CA ILE A 165 4.60 -2.62 -13.39
C ILE A 165 5.91 -2.21 -14.06
N SER A 166 6.10 -2.59 -15.32
CA SER A 166 7.33 -2.29 -16.08
C SER A 166 7.01 -1.54 -17.38
N ASN A 167 7.97 -0.74 -17.85
CA ASN A 167 7.87 0.05 -19.08
C ASN A 167 6.64 0.98 -19.15
N THR A 168 6.06 1.33 -18.02
CA THR A 168 4.81 2.09 -17.90
C THR A 168 4.84 3.42 -18.66
N SER A 169 6.00 4.08 -18.74
CA SER A 169 6.20 5.35 -19.46
C SER A 169 6.03 5.23 -20.98
N ARG A 170 6.20 4.03 -21.55
CA ARG A 170 6.06 3.76 -22.98
C ARG A 170 4.67 3.22 -23.36
N LEU A 171 3.87 2.85 -22.38
CA LEU A 171 2.54 2.31 -22.60
C LEU A 171 1.55 3.41 -23.03
N ARG A 172 0.62 3.02 -23.89
CA ARG A 172 -0.54 3.84 -24.28
C ARG A 172 -1.79 2.98 -24.24
N SER A 173 -2.91 3.58 -23.88
CA SER A 173 -4.18 2.85 -23.84
C SER A 173 -4.50 2.23 -25.22
N GLY A 174 -4.87 0.95 -25.22
CA GLY A 174 -5.10 0.15 -26.44
C GLY A 174 -3.86 -0.56 -26.97
N MET A 175 -2.68 -0.39 -26.36
CA MET A 175 -1.46 -1.06 -26.83
C MET A 175 -1.47 -2.55 -26.47
N PRO A 176 -1.21 -3.47 -27.40
CA PRO A 176 -1.02 -4.88 -27.08
C PRO A 176 0.28 -5.09 -26.31
N VAL A 177 0.24 -5.99 -25.33
CA VAL A 177 1.38 -6.29 -24.45
C VAL A 177 1.57 -7.80 -24.30
N GLN A 178 2.80 -8.20 -24.02
CA GLN A 178 3.09 -9.56 -23.57
C GLN A 178 3.13 -9.56 -22.04
N VAL A 179 2.30 -10.39 -21.44
CA VAL A 179 2.27 -10.55 -19.99
C VAL A 179 3.39 -11.51 -19.60
N LYS A 180 4.40 -11.02 -18.89
CA LYS A 180 5.32 -11.85 -18.13
C LYS A 180 4.87 -11.78 -16.68
N THR A 181 4.38 -12.88 -16.16
CA THR A 181 4.05 -12.98 -14.74
C THR A 181 5.36 -13.16 -13.98
N GLU A 182 5.76 -12.17 -13.20
CA GLU A 182 6.77 -12.41 -12.16
C GLU A 182 6.06 -13.26 -11.10
N ALA A 183 6.47 -14.51 -10.99
CA ALA A 183 6.07 -15.34 -9.85
C ALA A 183 6.72 -14.75 -8.60
N ASN A 184 5.88 -14.44 -7.62
CA ASN A 184 6.29 -13.95 -6.30
C ASN A 184 6.82 -15.12 -5.49
#